data_933d07c87651080ebb86e46b4b13a4f4
#
_entry.id   933d07c87651080ebb86e46b4b13a4f4
#
_cell.length_a   1.000
_cell.length_b   1.000
_cell.length_c   1.000
_cell.angle_alpha   90.00
_cell.angle_beta   90.00
_cell.angle_gamma   90.00
#
_symmetry.space_group_name_H-M   'P 1'
#
loop_
_entity.id
_entity.type
_entity.pdbx_description
1 polymer ?
#
loop_
_entity_poly.entity_id
_entity_poly.type
_entity_poly.pdbx_seq_one_letter_code
_entity_poly.pdbx_strand_id
1 'polypeptide(L)'
;MTDRQNEVLAVLGELADAWNAGDAAAYASHFTEDADYVTFFGMNMPGHATIESAHRALFEGPLRGSKLVSGGGEPKVRFVRPDVAIVVSGGGSSLSGGEPVPGRESTLTYVLVEESGGWRVASFQNTRVSDPAAGVPMGGERRTLG
;
A
#
# COMPACT_ATOMS: atom_id res chain seq x y z
N MET A 1 -11.50 2.03 18.18
CA MET A 1 -10.59 3.05 17.65
C MET A 1 -11.17 4.43 17.84
N THR A 2 -10.28 5.42 17.96
CA THR A 2 -10.73 6.79 18.09
C THR A 2 -11.26 7.33 16.76
N ASP A 3 -11.98 8.47 16.86
CA ASP A 3 -12.48 9.12 15.65
C ASP A 3 -11.35 9.51 14.70
N ARG A 4 -10.22 10.00 15.24
CA ARG A 4 -9.09 10.38 14.41
C ARG A 4 -8.44 9.16 13.73
N GLN A 5 -8.36 8.05 14.44
CA GLN A 5 -7.87 6.81 13.81
C GLN A 5 -8.81 6.37 12.70
N ASN A 6 -10.13 6.51 12.91
CA ASN A 6 -11.09 6.15 11.88
C ASN A 6 -11.00 7.07 10.66
N GLU A 7 -10.70 8.36 10.86
CA GLU A 7 -10.46 9.28 9.74
C GLU A 7 -9.29 8.81 8.87
N VAL A 8 -8.21 8.38 9.52
CA VAL A 8 -7.04 7.88 8.81
C VAL A 8 -7.37 6.59 8.07
N LEU A 9 -8.07 5.68 8.75
CA LEU A 9 -8.44 4.41 8.12
C LEU A 9 -9.41 4.59 6.96
N ALA A 10 -10.22 5.63 6.98
CA ALA A 10 -11.12 5.94 5.88
C ALA A 10 -10.34 6.21 4.59
N VAL A 11 -9.17 6.82 4.69
CA VAL A 11 -8.32 7.04 3.51
C VAL A 11 -7.88 5.71 2.91
N LEU A 12 -7.51 4.75 3.75
CA LEU A 12 -7.14 3.42 3.25
C LEU A 12 -8.32 2.75 2.55
N GLY A 13 -9.52 2.91 3.08
CA GLY A 13 -10.73 2.39 2.44
C GLY A 13 -10.98 3.03 1.08
N GLU A 14 -10.79 4.33 0.97
CA GLU A 14 -10.95 5.04 -0.29
C GLU A 14 -9.88 4.65 -1.31
N LEU A 15 -8.65 4.39 -0.86
CA LEU A 15 -7.62 3.87 -1.73
C LEU A 15 -8.01 2.51 -2.30
N ALA A 16 -8.54 1.64 -1.46
CA ALA A 16 -8.99 0.33 -1.90
C ALA A 16 -10.14 0.43 -2.90
N ASP A 17 -11.08 1.32 -2.64
CA ASP A 17 -12.21 1.55 -3.56
C ASP A 17 -11.73 2.04 -4.92
N ALA A 18 -10.78 2.98 -4.94
CA ALA A 18 -10.23 3.51 -6.18
C ALA A 18 -9.48 2.43 -6.96
N TRP A 19 -8.67 1.65 -6.27
CA TRP A 19 -7.97 0.52 -6.90
C TRP A 19 -8.96 -0.45 -7.52
N ASN A 20 -9.97 -0.85 -6.74
CA ASN A 20 -10.94 -1.84 -7.18
C ASN A 20 -11.79 -1.34 -8.36
N ALA A 21 -11.93 -0.03 -8.49
CA ALA A 21 -12.60 0.59 -9.63
C ALA A 21 -11.65 0.80 -10.82
N GLY A 22 -10.36 0.56 -10.64
CA GLY A 22 -9.36 0.82 -11.68
C GLY A 22 -9.19 2.32 -11.96
N ASP A 23 -9.44 3.16 -10.97
CA ASP A 23 -9.44 4.61 -11.12
C ASP A 23 -8.12 5.19 -10.62
N ALA A 24 -7.16 5.34 -11.52
CA ALA A 24 -5.82 5.80 -11.16
C ALA A 24 -5.83 7.24 -10.64
N ALA A 25 -6.67 8.10 -11.18
CA ALA A 25 -6.76 9.49 -10.73
C ALA A 25 -7.27 9.57 -9.30
N ALA A 26 -8.34 8.82 -8.98
CA ALA A 26 -8.87 8.76 -7.63
C ALA A 26 -7.86 8.17 -6.67
N TYR A 27 -7.19 7.11 -7.08
CA TYR A 27 -6.17 6.47 -6.25
C TYR A 27 -5.05 7.46 -5.89
N ALA A 28 -4.50 8.12 -6.89
CA ALA A 28 -3.40 9.08 -6.70
C ALA A 28 -3.83 10.31 -5.91
N SER A 29 -5.11 10.68 -5.95
CA SER A 29 -5.59 11.87 -5.25
C SER A 29 -5.40 11.81 -3.74
N HIS A 30 -5.19 10.62 -3.19
CA HIS A 30 -4.97 10.44 -1.75
C HIS A 30 -3.51 10.57 -1.35
N PHE A 31 -2.63 10.89 -2.28
CA PHE A 31 -1.20 11.04 -2.04
C PHE A 31 -0.81 12.51 -2.10
N THR A 32 0.19 12.90 -1.30
CA THR A 32 0.73 14.26 -1.38
C THR A 32 1.45 14.45 -2.71
N GLU A 33 1.67 15.71 -3.09
CA GLU A 33 2.30 16.02 -4.35
C GLU A 33 3.68 15.41 -4.50
N ASP A 34 4.42 15.34 -3.40
CA ASP A 34 5.78 14.83 -3.35
C ASP A 34 5.90 13.45 -2.71
N ALA A 35 4.81 12.70 -2.68
CA ALA A 35 4.79 11.40 -2.01
C ALA A 35 5.78 10.41 -2.61
N ASP A 36 6.30 9.53 -1.78
CA ASP A 36 7.05 8.37 -2.23
C ASP A 36 6.18 7.13 -2.16
N TYR A 37 6.33 6.27 -3.15
CA TYR A 37 5.54 5.05 -3.26
C TYR A 37 6.49 3.92 -3.64
N VAL A 38 6.90 3.14 -2.65
CA VAL A 38 7.86 2.06 -2.86
C VAL A 38 7.11 0.75 -3.08
N THR A 39 7.35 0.14 -4.23
CA THR A 39 6.70 -1.11 -4.61
C THR A 39 7.32 -2.30 -3.89
N PHE A 40 6.65 -3.44 -3.96
CA PHE A 40 7.10 -4.64 -3.26
C PHE A 40 8.46 -5.16 -3.77
N PHE A 41 8.89 -4.73 -4.94
CA PHE A 41 10.20 -5.10 -5.51
C PHE A 41 11.22 -3.97 -5.39
N GLY A 42 10.92 -2.93 -4.63
CA GLY A 42 11.89 -1.90 -4.26
C GLY A 42 11.99 -0.70 -5.20
N MET A 43 11.10 -0.59 -6.19
CA MET A 43 11.11 0.57 -7.07
C MET A 43 10.25 1.68 -6.48
N ASN A 44 10.79 2.90 -6.45
CA ASN A 44 10.02 4.05 -6.00
C ASN A 44 9.35 4.75 -7.18
N MET A 45 8.09 5.12 -6.96
CA MET A 45 7.33 5.98 -7.87
C MET A 45 7.19 7.34 -7.19
N PRO A 46 8.06 8.31 -7.49
CA PRO A 46 8.07 9.57 -6.76
C PRO A 46 7.05 10.55 -7.31
N GLY A 47 6.22 11.07 -6.40
CA GLY A 47 5.28 12.15 -6.71
C GLY A 47 3.94 11.67 -7.19
N HIS A 48 2.94 12.52 -6.91
CA HIS A 48 1.54 12.26 -7.26
C HIS A 48 1.36 11.93 -8.75
N ALA A 49 1.98 12.70 -9.61
CA ALA A 49 1.81 12.51 -11.06
C ALA A 49 2.38 11.17 -11.52
N THR A 50 3.52 10.77 -10.97
CA THR A 50 4.13 9.47 -11.31
C THR A 50 3.27 8.33 -10.79
N ILE A 51 2.75 8.47 -9.57
CA ILE A 51 1.87 7.46 -8.98
C ILE A 51 0.64 7.27 -9.86
N GLU A 52 0.04 8.37 -10.30
CA GLU A 52 -1.15 8.30 -11.15
C GLU A 52 -0.86 7.63 -12.49
N SER A 53 0.18 8.07 -13.20
CA SER A 53 0.46 7.54 -14.53
C SER A 53 0.88 6.09 -14.48
N ALA A 54 1.66 5.70 -13.47
CA ALA A 54 2.08 4.31 -13.32
C ALA A 54 0.88 3.40 -13.02
N HIS A 55 -0.02 3.83 -12.14
CA HIS A 55 -1.19 3.03 -11.83
C HIS A 55 -2.19 2.98 -12.99
N ARG A 56 -2.29 4.06 -13.77
CA ARG A 56 -3.12 4.03 -14.98
C ARG A 56 -2.63 2.94 -15.92
N ALA A 57 -1.33 2.88 -16.15
CA ALA A 57 -0.77 1.84 -17.01
C ALA A 57 -0.99 0.44 -16.44
N LEU A 58 -0.82 0.28 -15.12
CA LEU A 58 -1.03 -1.01 -14.46
C LEU A 58 -2.49 -1.46 -14.57
N PHE A 59 -3.45 -0.55 -14.33
CA PHE A 59 -4.87 -0.89 -14.39
C PHE A 59 -5.34 -1.18 -15.82
N GLU A 60 -4.66 -0.64 -16.81
CA GLU A 60 -4.96 -0.94 -18.21
C GLU A 60 -4.24 -2.17 -18.73
N GLY A 61 -3.29 -2.71 -17.96
CA GLY A 61 -2.45 -3.81 -18.36
C GLY A 61 -2.37 -4.91 -17.31
N PRO A 62 -1.20 -5.10 -16.68
CA PRO A 62 -0.97 -6.28 -15.82
C PRO A 62 -1.92 -6.41 -14.64
N LEU A 63 -2.45 -5.31 -14.13
CA LEU A 63 -3.32 -5.33 -12.97
C LEU A 63 -4.78 -5.03 -13.32
N ARG A 64 -5.15 -5.17 -14.59
CA ARG A 64 -6.53 -4.97 -15.01
C ARG A 64 -7.45 -5.91 -14.24
N GLY A 65 -8.47 -5.36 -13.63
CA GLY A 65 -9.46 -6.14 -12.89
C GLY A 65 -8.98 -6.66 -11.54
N SER A 66 -7.75 -6.34 -11.14
CA SER A 66 -7.27 -6.78 -9.83
C SER A 66 -8.04 -6.08 -8.72
N LYS A 67 -8.12 -6.73 -7.57
CA LYS A 67 -8.79 -6.20 -6.39
C LYS A 67 -7.82 -6.28 -5.22
N LEU A 68 -7.89 -5.29 -4.35
CA LEU A 68 -7.16 -5.36 -3.09
C LEU A 68 -7.93 -6.23 -2.13
N VAL A 69 -7.20 -7.05 -1.40
CA VAL A 69 -7.78 -7.91 -0.37
C VAL A 69 -7.18 -7.55 0.98
N SER A 70 -8.00 -7.62 2.02
CA SER A 70 -7.55 -7.31 3.37
C SER A 70 -6.59 -8.38 3.86
N GLY A 71 -5.59 -7.94 4.62
CA GLY A 71 -4.74 -8.87 5.34
C GLY A 71 -5.44 -9.38 6.58
N GLY A 72 -4.83 -10.34 7.25
CA GLY A 72 -5.34 -10.82 8.52
C GLY A 72 -5.04 -9.82 9.62
N GLY A 73 -6.00 -9.52 10.44
CA GLY A 73 -5.84 -8.65 11.58
C GLY A 73 -6.14 -7.19 11.26
N GLU A 74 -6.17 -6.40 12.31
CA GLU A 74 -6.51 -4.99 12.20
C GLU A 74 -5.30 -4.14 11.86
N PRO A 75 -5.47 -3.06 11.09
CA PRO A 75 -4.39 -2.11 10.87
C PRO A 75 -3.98 -1.47 12.20
N LYS A 76 -2.69 -1.24 12.34
CA LYS A 76 -2.14 -0.56 13.50
C LYS A 76 -1.95 0.90 13.15
N VAL A 77 -2.67 1.78 13.84
CA VAL A 77 -2.62 3.23 13.60
C VAL A 77 -2.03 3.91 14.82
N ARG A 78 -1.03 4.75 14.60
CA ARG A 78 -0.48 5.56 15.68
C ARG A 78 -0.16 6.97 15.17
N PHE A 79 -0.32 7.93 16.05
CA PHE A 79 -0.01 9.34 15.75
C PHE A 79 1.34 9.68 16.36
N VAL A 80 2.32 9.99 15.53
CA VAL A 80 3.64 10.43 16.00
C VAL A 80 3.66 11.94 16.25
N ARG A 81 2.72 12.63 15.65
CA ARG A 81 2.38 14.04 15.88
C ARG A 81 0.88 14.17 15.68
N PRO A 82 0.24 15.22 16.15
CA PRO A 82 -1.20 15.38 15.94
C PRO A 82 -1.62 15.34 14.48
N ASP A 83 -0.73 15.77 13.59
CA ASP A 83 -1.01 15.83 12.15
C ASP A 83 -0.19 14.83 11.33
N VAL A 84 0.42 13.82 12.00
CA VAL A 84 1.18 12.78 11.30
C VAL A 84 0.83 11.43 11.89
N ALA A 85 0.32 10.54 11.04
CA ALA A 85 -0.03 9.17 11.43
C ALA A 85 0.81 8.15 10.67
N ILE A 86 1.13 7.06 11.33
CA ILE A 86 1.74 5.90 10.69
C ILE A 86 0.78 4.74 10.81
N VAL A 87 0.54 4.07 9.69
CA VAL A 87 -0.31 2.87 9.64
C VAL A 87 0.49 1.71 9.13
N VAL A 88 0.43 0.60 9.83
CA VAL A 88 0.99 -0.66 9.38
C VAL A 88 -0.16 -1.66 9.26
N SER A 89 -0.31 -2.24 8.08
CA SER A 89 -1.38 -3.20 7.84
C SER A 89 -0.90 -4.33 6.95
N GLY A 90 -1.61 -5.44 7.00
CA GLY A 90 -1.43 -6.47 6.02
C GLY A 90 -2.32 -6.21 4.81
N GLY A 91 -2.03 -6.89 3.73
CA GLY A 91 -2.84 -6.76 2.53
C GLY A 91 -2.23 -7.49 1.37
N GLY A 92 -2.86 -7.35 0.22
CA GLY A 92 -2.39 -7.96 -1.00
C GLY A 92 -3.36 -7.65 -2.12
N SER A 93 -3.14 -8.26 -3.27
CA SER A 93 -4.03 -8.10 -4.40
C SER A 93 -4.41 -9.46 -4.96
N SER A 94 -5.58 -9.53 -5.55
CA SER A 94 -6.05 -10.71 -6.26
C SER A 94 -6.25 -10.34 -7.72
N LEU A 95 -5.60 -11.06 -8.61
CA LEU A 95 -5.72 -10.78 -10.04
C LEU A 95 -7.06 -11.19 -10.62
N SER A 96 -7.75 -12.09 -9.93
CA SER A 96 -9.08 -12.55 -10.38
C SER A 96 -10.23 -11.89 -9.66
N GLY A 97 -9.94 -11.00 -8.70
CA GLY A 97 -10.96 -10.33 -7.93
C GLY A 97 -11.59 -11.18 -6.84
N GLY A 98 -11.08 -12.37 -6.62
CA GLY A 98 -11.65 -13.31 -5.64
C GLY A 98 -10.72 -13.58 -4.48
N GLU A 99 -10.29 -14.82 -4.36
CA GLU A 99 -9.49 -15.26 -3.24
C GLU A 99 -8.09 -14.66 -3.26
N PRO A 100 -7.49 -14.45 -2.07
CA PRO A 100 -6.08 -14.05 -2.00
C PRO A 100 -5.19 -15.07 -2.68
N VAL A 101 -4.17 -14.58 -3.38
CA VAL A 101 -3.23 -15.44 -4.07
C VAL A 101 -2.04 -15.70 -3.14
N PRO A 102 -1.71 -16.96 -2.85
CA PRO A 102 -0.54 -17.27 -2.04
C PRO A 102 0.71 -16.63 -2.63
N GLY A 103 1.55 -16.08 -1.75
CA GLY A 103 2.77 -15.39 -2.18
C GLY A 103 2.57 -13.94 -2.57
N ARG A 104 1.35 -13.44 -2.51
CA ARG A 104 1.08 -12.03 -2.82
C ARG A 104 0.72 -11.22 -1.58
N GLU A 105 0.89 -11.78 -0.41
CA GLU A 105 0.67 -11.07 0.83
C GLU A 105 1.77 -10.05 1.06
N SER A 106 1.40 -8.92 1.60
CA SER A 106 2.33 -7.82 1.85
C SER A 106 2.08 -7.23 3.22
N THR A 107 3.12 -6.63 3.77
CA THR A 107 3.00 -5.70 4.88
C THR A 107 3.11 -4.31 4.28
N LEU A 108 2.15 -3.47 4.58
CA LEU A 108 2.02 -2.14 4.01
C LEU A 108 2.27 -1.10 5.10
N THR A 109 3.14 -0.16 4.82
CA THR A 109 3.40 0.95 5.75
C THR A 109 3.01 2.25 5.06
N TYR A 110 2.19 3.04 5.76
CA TYR A 110 1.74 4.34 5.29
C TYR A 110 2.15 5.40 6.28
N VAL A 111 2.68 6.51 5.78
CA VAL A 111 2.84 7.73 6.57
C VAL A 111 1.85 8.73 6.00
N LEU A 112 0.90 9.17 6.84
CA LEU A 112 -0.12 10.11 6.40
C LEU A 112 0.07 11.42 7.13
N VAL A 113 -0.21 12.50 6.42
CA VAL A 113 -0.15 13.85 6.98
C VAL A 113 -1.51 14.49 6.81
N GLU A 114 -1.89 15.30 7.82
CA GLU A 114 -3.13 16.04 7.74
C GLU A 114 -2.85 17.38 7.04
N GLU A 115 -3.59 17.62 5.98
CA GLU A 115 -3.54 18.86 5.22
C GLU A 115 -4.91 19.51 5.26
N SER A 116 -5.05 20.69 4.68
CA SER A 116 -6.31 21.43 4.77
C SER A 116 -7.50 20.68 4.18
N GLY A 117 -7.27 19.75 3.25
CA GLY A 117 -8.33 18.96 2.65
C GLY A 117 -8.53 17.60 3.30
N GLY A 118 -7.84 17.29 4.38
CA GLY A 118 -7.92 16.02 5.07
C GLY A 118 -6.58 15.27 5.07
N TRP A 119 -6.61 13.99 5.36
CA TRP A 119 -5.41 13.19 5.45
C TRP A 119 -4.96 12.73 4.07
N ARG A 120 -3.64 12.78 3.82
CA ARG A 120 -3.04 12.27 2.59
C ARG A 120 -1.80 11.45 2.90
N VAL A 121 -1.52 10.49 2.04
CA VAL A 121 -0.35 9.63 2.19
C VAL A 121 0.88 10.36 1.66
N ALA A 122 1.85 10.55 2.55
CA ALA A 122 3.13 11.17 2.17
C ALA A 122 4.17 10.14 1.79
N SER A 123 4.04 8.93 2.31
CA SER A 123 4.95 7.84 1.98
C SER A 123 4.24 6.51 2.13
N PHE A 124 4.47 5.64 1.20
CA PHE A 124 3.91 4.28 1.20
C PHE A 124 4.99 3.29 0.85
N GLN A 125 5.01 2.18 1.55
CA GLN A 125 5.90 1.09 1.20
C GLN A 125 5.18 -0.24 1.29
N ASN A 126 5.35 -1.03 0.25
CA ASN A 126 4.81 -2.37 0.14
C ASN A 126 5.97 -3.35 0.28
N THR A 127 5.91 -4.23 1.28
CA THR A 127 6.93 -5.25 1.46
C THR A 127 6.27 -6.61 1.35
N ARG A 128 6.70 -7.38 0.37
CA ARG A 128 6.16 -8.73 0.18
C ARG A 128 6.54 -9.60 1.36
N VAL A 129 5.56 -10.30 1.91
CA VAL A 129 5.82 -11.22 3.00
C VAL A 129 6.55 -12.43 2.45
N SER A 130 7.66 -12.77 3.09
CA SER A 130 8.44 -13.95 2.72
C SER A 130 9.01 -14.58 3.98
N ASP A 131 9.15 -15.89 3.95
CA ASP A 131 9.80 -16.62 5.02
C ASP A 131 11.28 -16.73 4.70
N PRO A 132 12.17 -16.13 5.50
CA PRO A 132 13.61 -16.23 5.24
C PRO A 132 14.10 -17.67 5.13
N ALA A 133 13.49 -18.57 5.88
CA ALA A 133 13.90 -19.98 5.84
C ALA A 133 13.46 -20.68 4.57
N ALA A 134 12.30 -20.33 4.02
CA ALA A 134 11.74 -21.00 2.85
C ALA A 134 11.92 -20.19 1.56
N GLY A 135 11.90 -18.84 1.69
CA GLY A 135 11.90 -17.96 0.54
C GLY A 135 13.25 -17.46 0.08
N VAL A 136 14.30 -17.72 0.85
CA VAL A 136 15.62 -17.22 0.47
C VAL A 136 16.16 -18.03 -0.70
N PRO A 137 16.47 -17.36 -1.83
CA PRO A 137 17.14 -18.07 -2.92
C PRO A 137 18.45 -18.60 -2.40
N MET A 138 18.69 -19.82 -2.67
CA MET A 138 19.81 -20.44 -2.02
C MET A 138 21.13 -20.06 -2.63
N GLY A 139 21.19 -19.49 -3.76
CA GLY A 139 22.49 -19.03 -4.22
C GLY A 139 23.64 -19.83 -3.67
N GLY A 140 23.40 -21.03 -3.34
CA GLY A 140 24.39 -21.89 -2.73
C GLY A 140 24.37 -21.88 -1.22
N GLU A 141 23.97 -20.83 -0.59
CA GLU A 141 23.96 -20.81 0.85
C GLU A 141 22.89 -19.91 1.40
N ARG A 142 22.43 -20.26 2.56
CA ARG A 142 21.49 -19.45 3.28
C ARG A 142 22.23 -18.34 3.99
N ARG A 143 21.76 -17.13 3.77
CA ARG A 143 22.27 -16.00 4.51
C ARG A 143 21.58 -15.87 5.83
N THR A 144 22.34 -15.53 6.84
CA THR A 144 21.77 -15.10 8.08
C THR A 144 21.36 -13.65 7.90
N LEU A 145 20.10 -13.37 8.16
CA LEU A 145 19.62 -12.00 8.11
C LEU A 145 19.90 -11.37 9.46
N GLY A 146 20.94 -10.64 9.50
CA GLY A 146 21.36 -10.02 10.73
C GLY A 146 20.69 -8.72 10.96
#